data_479bafb0d12baf3fa618746c7a6ec90b
#
_entry.id   479bafb0d12baf3fa618746c7a6ec90b
#
_cell.length_a   1.000
_cell.length_b   1.000
_cell.length_c   1.000
_cell.angle_alpha   90.00
_cell.angle_beta   90.00
_cell.angle_gamma   90.00
#
_symmetry.space_group_name_H-M   'P 1'
#
loop_
_entity.id
_entity.type
_entity.pdbx_description
1 polymer ?
#
loop_
_entity_poly.entity_id
_entity_poly.type
_entity_poly.pdbx_seq_one_letter_code
_entity_poly.pdbx_strand_id
1 'polypeptide(L)'
;MDKNCSCQCGPFRVSLIPPGILKPLILKILEDKPMHGYEIMSEISLRTQGYWRPTAGSIYPALASLENEGYIERREIMQGERAKQMYTITDLGREAIKDMTQFSESWKNGLSKLMALW
;
A
#
# COMPACT_ATOMS: atom_id res chain seq x y z
N MET A 1 -5.52 -19.84 -0.44
CA MET A 1 -4.55 -19.08 -1.25
C MET A 1 -3.88 -18.03 -0.39
N ASP A 2 -2.59 -17.94 -0.50
CA ASP A 2 -1.83 -16.94 0.27
C ASP A 2 -2.01 -15.56 -0.34
N LYS A 3 -2.57 -14.64 0.44
CA LYS A 3 -2.85 -13.27 -0.02
C LYS A 3 -1.67 -12.34 0.15
N ASN A 4 -0.57 -12.82 0.72
CA ASN A 4 0.64 -12.03 0.91
C ASN A 4 1.66 -12.24 -0.21
N CYS A 5 1.25 -12.85 -1.29
CA CYS A 5 2.09 -13.11 -2.47
C CYS A 5 3.40 -13.79 -2.13
N SER A 6 3.34 -14.79 -1.25
CA SER A 6 4.46 -15.66 -0.96
C SER A 6 4.46 -16.82 -1.94
N CYS A 7 5.61 -17.11 -2.51
CA CYS A 7 5.78 -18.24 -3.41
C CYS A 7 6.57 -19.35 -2.73
N GLN A 8 6.12 -20.57 -2.91
CA GLN A 8 6.87 -21.73 -2.47
C GLN A 8 7.79 -22.15 -3.61
N CYS A 9 9.08 -21.94 -3.45
CA CYS A 9 10.07 -22.24 -4.48
C CYS A 9 10.98 -23.34 -3.96
N GLY A 10 10.66 -24.61 -4.28
CA GLY A 10 11.35 -25.76 -3.72
C GLY A 10 11.20 -25.78 -2.20
N PRO A 11 12.30 -25.88 -1.43
CA PRO A 11 12.24 -25.86 0.02
C PRO A 11 12.11 -24.46 0.61
N PHE A 12 12.08 -23.41 -0.21
CA PHE A 12 12.06 -22.04 0.27
C PHE A 12 10.71 -21.40 0.03
N ARG A 13 10.29 -20.59 0.99
CA ARG A 13 9.13 -19.69 0.82
C ARG A 13 9.68 -18.29 0.59
N VAL A 14 9.33 -17.72 -0.57
CA VAL A 14 9.80 -16.40 -0.96
C VAL A 14 8.65 -15.43 -1.00
N SER A 15 8.80 -14.30 -0.31
CA SER A 15 7.87 -13.18 -0.41
C SER A 15 8.49 -12.11 -1.28
N LEU A 16 7.76 -11.67 -2.32
CA LEU A 16 8.22 -10.63 -3.23
C LEU A 16 7.78 -9.24 -2.78
N ILE A 17 7.00 -9.16 -1.70
CA ILE A 17 6.54 -7.89 -1.16
C ILE A 17 7.51 -7.43 -0.08
N PRO A 18 8.23 -6.30 -0.27
CA PRO A 18 9.16 -5.82 0.73
C PRO A 18 8.45 -5.44 2.04
N PRO A 19 9.07 -5.72 3.20
CA PRO A 19 8.54 -5.23 4.46
C PRO A 19 8.43 -3.71 4.45
N GLY A 20 7.35 -3.19 5.00
CA GLY A 20 7.17 -1.75 5.13
C GLY A 20 6.71 -1.02 3.88
N ILE A 21 6.48 -1.74 2.77
CA ILE A 21 6.01 -1.10 1.53
C ILE A 21 4.56 -0.63 1.60
N LEU A 22 3.77 -1.22 2.48
CA LEU A 22 2.32 -0.98 2.50
C LEU A 22 1.97 0.48 2.79
N LYS A 23 2.59 1.10 3.78
CA LYS A 23 2.30 2.48 4.14
C LYS A 23 2.64 3.46 3.01
N PRO A 24 3.84 3.42 2.41
CA PRO A 24 4.12 4.26 1.24
C PRO A 24 3.19 3.99 0.07
N LEU A 25 2.80 2.75 -0.15
CA LEU A 25 1.91 2.39 -1.25
C LEU A 25 0.51 2.96 -1.04
N ILE A 26 0.00 2.92 0.18
CA ILE A 26 -1.29 3.54 0.51
C ILE A 26 -1.26 5.03 0.19
N LEU A 27 -0.20 5.72 0.60
CA LEU A 27 -0.05 7.15 0.31
C LEU A 27 -0.02 7.42 -1.19
N LYS A 28 0.69 6.59 -1.94
CA LYS A 28 0.78 6.73 -3.39
C LYS A 28 -0.58 6.58 -4.07
N ILE A 29 -1.37 5.64 -3.58
CA ILE A 29 -2.72 5.40 -4.10
C ILE A 29 -3.64 6.57 -3.77
N LEU A 30 -3.57 7.08 -2.53
CA LEU A 30 -4.40 8.20 -2.09
C LEU A 30 -4.01 9.53 -2.73
N GLU A 31 -2.85 9.59 -3.36
CA GLU A 31 -2.43 10.78 -4.10
C GLU A 31 -3.42 11.13 -5.22
N ASP A 32 -4.03 10.13 -5.82
CA ASP A 32 -4.97 10.32 -6.94
C ASP A 32 -6.33 10.83 -6.48
N LYS A 33 -6.90 10.22 -5.44
CA LYS A 33 -8.21 10.59 -4.92
C LYS A 33 -8.45 9.96 -3.54
N PRO A 34 -9.37 10.52 -2.75
CA PRO A 34 -9.79 9.88 -1.49
C PRO A 34 -10.44 8.52 -1.75
N MET A 35 -10.23 7.57 -0.85
CA MET A 35 -10.77 6.22 -0.96
C MET A 35 -11.12 5.65 0.40
N HIS A 36 -12.05 4.68 0.38
CA HIS A 36 -12.32 3.82 1.53
C HIS A 36 -11.22 2.77 1.65
N GLY A 37 -11.06 2.19 2.84
CA GLY A 37 -10.06 1.13 3.04
C GLY A 37 -10.24 -0.03 2.10
N TYR A 38 -11.47 -0.45 1.86
CA TYR A 38 -11.76 -1.53 0.93
C TYR A 38 -11.31 -1.18 -0.50
N GLU A 39 -11.56 0.05 -0.93
CA GLU A 39 -11.14 0.51 -2.26
C GLU A 39 -9.62 0.51 -2.39
N ILE A 40 -8.91 0.85 -1.32
CA ILE A 40 -7.45 0.83 -1.32
C ILE A 40 -6.95 -0.60 -1.54
N MET A 41 -7.52 -1.57 -0.84
CA MET A 41 -7.18 -2.98 -1.03
C MET A 41 -7.42 -3.43 -2.48
N SER A 42 -8.57 -3.05 -3.02
CA SER A 42 -8.94 -3.39 -4.40
C SER A 42 -8.00 -2.72 -5.41
N GLU A 43 -7.64 -1.47 -5.16
CA GLU A 43 -6.73 -0.74 -6.04
C GLU A 43 -5.33 -1.36 -6.05
N ILE A 44 -4.82 -1.81 -4.91
CA ILE A 44 -3.54 -2.50 -4.85
C ILE A 44 -3.60 -3.80 -5.66
N SER A 45 -4.69 -4.55 -5.51
CA SER A 45 -4.88 -5.77 -6.28
C SER A 45 -4.93 -5.48 -7.78
N LEU A 46 -5.66 -4.43 -8.18
CA LEU A 46 -5.78 -4.05 -9.58
C LEU A 46 -4.44 -3.63 -10.17
N ARG A 47 -3.70 -2.76 -9.49
CA ARG A 47 -2.42 -2.25 -9.98
C ARG A 47 -1.33 -3.32 -10.04
N THR A 48 -1.45 -4.36 -9.23
CA THR A 48 -0.53 -5.50 -9.27
C THR A 48 -1.06 -6.65 -10.12
N GLN A 49 -2.15 -6.44 -10.85
CA GLN A 49 -2.77 -7.45 -11.71
C GLN A 49 -3.13 -8.73 -10.93
N GLY A 50 -3.65 -8.54 -9.72
CA GLY A 50 -4.05 -9.63 -8.85
C GLY A 50 -2.90 -10.29 -8.09
N TYR A 51 -1.67 -9.82 -8.29
CA TYR A 51 -0.51 -10.42 -7.64
C TYR A 51 -0.56 -10.27 -6.13
N TRP A 52 -1.02 -9.13 -5.64
CA TRP A 52 -1.11 -8.85 -4.21
C TRP A 52 -2.40 -8.13 -3.87
N ARG A 53 -3.10 -8.66 -2.87
CA ARG A 53 -4.25 -8.00 -2.26
C ARG A 53 -4.05 -8.02 -0.75
N PRO A 54 -3.74 -6.87 -0.13
CA PRO A 54 -3.61 -6.80 1.32
C PRO A 54 -4.89 -7.22 2.02
N THR A 55 -4.76 -7.82 3.19
CA THR A 55 -5.92 -8.16 4.01
C THR A 55 -6.36 -6.97 4.84
N ALA A 56 -7.60 -7.01 5.35
CA ALA A 56 -8.09 -6.00 6.29
C ALA A 56 -7.21 -5.93 7.53
N GLY A 57 -6.70 -7.07 7.99
CA GLY A 57 -5.80 -7.14 9.14
C GLY A 57 -4.46 -6.43 8.91
N SER A 58 -4.07 -6.22 7.67
CA SER A 58 -2.86 -5.48 7.32
C SER A 58 -3.16 -4.02 7.00
N ILE A 59 -4.25 -3.76 6.26
CA ILE A 59 -4.54 -2.43 5.74
C ILE A 59 -5.00 -1.46 6.83
N TYR A 60 -5.90 -1.88 7.72
CA TYR A 60 -6.46 -0.97 8.71
C TYR A 60 -5.46 -0.53 9.80
N PRO A 61 -4.57 -1.40 10.31
CA PRO A 61 -3.51 -0.92 11.18
C PRO A 61 -2.55 0.05 10.50
N ALA A 62 -2.25 -0.17 9.21
CA ALA A 62 -1.41 0.75 8.43
C ALA A 62 -2.10 2.10 8.27
N LEU A 63 -3.39 2.12 7.97
CA LEU A 63 -4.17 3.36 7.88
C LEU A 63 -4.21 4.10 9.21
N ALA A 64 -4.42 3.38 10.32
CA ALA A 64 -4.41 3.99 11.64
C ALA A 64 -3.07 4.62 11.98
N SER A 65 -1.99 3.95 11.63
CA SER A 65 -0.63 4.47 11.84
C SER A 65 -0.39 5.74 11.00
N LEU A 66 -0.78 5.74 9.73
CA LEU A 66 -0.63 6.90 8.86
C LEU A 66 -1.46 8.09 9.34
N GLU A 67 -2.68 7.84 9.81
CA GLU A 67 -3.52 8.87 10.38
C GLU A 67 -2.88 9.47 11.64
N ASN A 68 -2.38 8.62 12.52
CA ASN A 68 -1.74 9.04 13.76
C ASN A 68 -0.47 9.86 13.49
N GLU A 69 0.24 9.54 12.42
CA GLU A 69 1.46 10.25 12.01
C GLU A 69 1.16 11.54 11.22
N GLY A 70 -0.10 11.79 10.88
CA GLY A 70 -0.51 13.01 10.19
C GLY A 70 -0.40 12.96 8.67
N TYR A 71 -0.12 11.80 8.09
CA TYR A 71 0.02 11.65 6.64
C TYR A 71 -1.31 11.52 5.91
N ILE A 72 -2.35 11.08 6.61
CA ILE A 72 -3.70 10.98 6.05
C ILE A 72 -4.72 11.48 7.06
N GLU A 73 -5.91 11.84 6.56
CA GLU A 73 -7.05 12.19 7.37
C GLU A 73 -8.18 11.22 7.08
N ARG A 74 -8.96 10.93 8.10
CA ARG A 74 -10.13 10.08 8.00
C ARG A 74 -11.38 10.91 8.21
N ARG A 75 -12.34 10.78 7.30
CA ARG A 75 -13.66 11.41 7.43
C ARG A 75 -14.73 10.37 7.32
N GLU A 76 -15.75 10.51 8.14
CA GLU A 76 -16.93 9.68 8.04
C GLU A 76 -17.89 10.28 7.01
N ILE A 77 -18.25 9.49 6.01
CA ILE A 77 -19.17 9.91 4.96
C ILE A 77 -20.35 8.95 4.96
N MET A 78 -21.55 9.53 4.96
CA MET A 78 -22.77 8.75 4.88
C MET A 78 -23.06 8.37 3.43
N GLN A 79 -23.30 7.09 3.20
CA GLN A 79 -23.83 6.58 1.93
C GLN A 79 -25.13 5.86 2.23
N GLY A 80 -26.25 6.55 1.99
CA GLY A 80 -27.53 6.07 2.43
C GLY A 80 -27.58 6.02 3.95
N GLU A 81 -27.87 4.85 4.52
CA GLU A 81 -27.92 4.65 5.96
C GLU A 81 -26.59 4.18 6.57
N ARG A 82 -25.57 3.96 5.74
CA ARG A 82 -24.28 3.46 6.19
C ARG A 82 -23.24 4.56 6.28
N ALA A 83 -22.51 4.56 7.39
CA ALA A 83 -21.35 5.40 7.55
C ALA A 83 -20.14 4.68 6.99
N LYS A 84 -19.37 5.36 6.16
CA LYS A 84 -18.12 4.84 5.61
C LYS A 84 -16.97 5.79 5.93
N GLN A 85 -15.80 5.21 6.16
CA GLN A 85 -14.59 5.97 6.46
C GLN A 85 -13.85 6.26 5.17
N MET A 86 -13.74 7.54 4.83
CA MET A 86 -13.01 8.00 3.65
C MET A 86 -11.65 8.52 4.09
N TYR A 87 -10.59 8.07 3.43
CA TYR A 87 -9.23 8.48 3.74
C TYR A 87 -8.70 9.42 2.66
N THR A 88 -8.06 10.50 3.10
CA THR A 88 -7.53 11.55 2.22
C THR A 88 -6.07 11.81 2.61
N ILE A 89 -5.20 11.95 1.62
CA ILE A 89 -3.80 12.30 1.87
C ILE A 89 -3.70 13.77 2.28
N THR A 90 -2.82 14.06 3.25
CA THR A 90 -2.54 15.42 3.70
C THR A 90 -1.35 16.00 2.92
N ASP A 91 -1.08 17.30 3.13
CA ASP A 91 0.11 17.92 2.54
C ASP A 91 1.39 17.25 3.02
N LEU A 92 1.42 16.87 4.30
CA LEU A 92 2.56 16.13 4.85
C LEU A 92 2.73 14.78 4.16
N GLY A 93 1.61 14.10 3.88
CA GLY A 93 1.63 12.84 3.14
C GLY A 93 2.16 13.02 1.72
N ARG A 94 1.78 14.10 1.05
CA ARG A 94 2.26 14.39 -0.30
C ARG A 94 3.76 14.66 -0.32
N GLU A 95 4.28 15.34 0.67
CA GLU A 95 5.71 15.55 0.80
C GLU A 95 6.46 14.25 1.03
N ALA A 96 5.90 13.38 1.87
CA ALA A 96 6.50 12.07 2.13
C ALA A 96 6.61 11.24 0.85
N ILE A 97 5.62 11.32 -0.04
CA ILE A 97 5.66 10.59 -1.31
C ILE A 97 6.77 11.10 -2.21
N LYS A 98 7.02 12.40 -2.24
CA LYS A 98 8.10 12.96 -3.04
C LYS A 98 9.45 12.37 -2.63
N ASP A 99 9.68 12.28 -1.32
CA ASP A 99 10.90 11.68 -0.79
C ASP A 99 10.99 10.20 -1.14
N MET A 100 9.87 9.49 -1.08
CA MET A 100 9.81 8.06 -1.38
C MET A 100 10.02 7.73 -2.85
N THR A 101 9.75 8.67 -3.76
CA THR A 101 9.94 8.43 -5.19
C THR A 101 11.40 8.12 -5.50
N GLN A 102 12.33 8.87 -4.96
CA GLN A 102 13.75 8.64 -5.16
C GLN A 102 14.19 7.31 -4.55
N PHE A 103 13.72 7.00 -3.36
CA PHE A 103 13.98 5.70 -2.74
C PHE A 103 13.46 4.55 -3.59
N SER A 104 12.27 4.69 -4.14
CA SER A 104 11.65 3.66 -4.98
C SER A 104 12.48 3.36 -6.23
N GLU A 105 13.02 4.39 -6.89
CA GLU A 105 13.86 4.20 -8.06
C GLU A 105 15.16 3.47 -7.70
N SER A 106 15.80 3.87 -6.61
CA SER A 106 17.01 3.22 -6.13
C SER A 106 16.76 1.74 -5.81
N TRP A 107 15.66 1.46 -5.15
CA TRP A 107 15.28 0.09 -4.79
C TRP A 107 15.03 -0.77 -6.02
N LYS A 108 14.30 -0.24 -7.02
CA LYS A 108 14.05 -0.95 -8.27
C LYS A 108 15.34 -1.29 -8.99
N ASN A 109 16.27 -0.36 -9.04
CA ASN A 109 17.58 -0.58 -9.67
C ASN A 109 18.36 -1.67 -8.95
N GLY A 110 18.39 -1.64 -7.62
CA GLY A 110 19.06 -2.66 -6.83
C GLY A 110 18.45 -4.05 -7.04
N LEU A 111 17.13 -4.12 -7.03
CA LEU A 111 16.42 -5.38 -7.25
C LEU A 111 16.68 -5.92 -8.65
N SER A 112 16.67 -5.06 -9.67
CA SER A 112 16.96 -5.45 -11.05
C SER A 112 18.35 -6.05 -11.17
N LYS A 113 19.35 -5.45 -10.55
CA LYS A 113 20.71 -5.98 -10.54
C LYS A 113 20.80 -7.33 -9.82
N LEU A 114 20.09 -7.46 -8.72
CA LEU A 114 20.06 -8.71 -7.98
C LEU A 114 19.44 -9.84 -8.80
N MET A 115 18.31 -9.54 -9.47
CA MET A 115 17.62 -10.53 -10.29
C MET A 115 18.43 -10.90 -11.54
N ALA A 116 19.31 -10.03 -12.02
CA ALA A 116 20.17 -10.32 -13.15
C ALA A 116 21.21 -11.42 -12.82
N LEU A 117 21.47 -11.68 -11.54
CA LEU A 117 22.32 -12.78 -11.12
C LEU A 117 21.69 -14.16 -11.37
N TRP A 118 20.40 -14.20 -11.49
CA TRP A 118 19.64 -15.44 -11.69
C TRP A 118 19.63 -15.84 -13.16
#